data_743c37b1553f57dcf8dd81fca7fc340f
#
_entry.id   743c37b1553f57dcf8dd81fca7fc340f
#
_cell.length_a   1.000
_cell.length_b   1.000
_cell.length_c   1.000
_cell.angle_alpha   90.00
_cell.angle_beta   90.00
_cell.angle_gamma   90.00
#
_symmetry.space_group_name_H-M   'P 1'
#
loop_
_entity.id
_entity.type
_entity.pdbx_description
1 polymer ?
#
loop_
_entity_poly.entity_id
_entity_poly.type
_entity_poly.pdbx_seq_one_letter_code
_entity_poly.pdbx_strand_id
1 'polypeptide(L)'
;MSERRLYRRLYIYYFFMLIVLCSWVSPTSAPPMPLRLVYLLALVLPAILKAPNMLVPVLACFTALGTYGISCSYMPTEKWIYLLIVAVSLFLVFSRLKSCQRPPIIFVVFCIYVCFIDFIRGEELVDIDYSLLIVLLSFFFVSKNGYEKDNYTLTFIIITVILSLFFFIYGQSSAVEVSETGRRSWVDPNYFGNVCGMGVVLAYNVVVNKLAPNRYFNKIAIITVTLGMLLLVMNASRGAFLSMSVAIVVVTVFSKVKLKKKIGIALLVALGVIAMYSLGAFDVLTERLMDEDITGNGRTIIWGAKMQGYMNGDTFEKLFGIGYSKGFYLAIPGGFGFHNDYLAFLVDYGVVGLILFFCIVAYPLKLVANSPSKRPIVISLLAFILICSMTLEPFTYGRLTYWYFYMLIVLLARWDHT
;
A
#
# COMPACT_ATOMS: atom_id res chain seq x y z
N MET A 1 -26.27 -13.73 17.65
CA MET A 1 -25.50 -12.49 17.93
C MET A 1 -25.65 -11.58 16.73
N SER A 2 -26.07 -10.31 16.89
CA SER A 2 -26.20 -9.44 15.72
C SER A 2 -24.85 -9.26 15.05
N GLU A 3 -24.81 -9.23 13.73
CA GLU A 3 -23.61 -9.10 12.91
C GLU A 3 -22.76 -7.88 13.34
N ARG A 4 -23.39 -6.74 13.65
CA ARG A 4 -22.71 -5.56 14.20
C ARG A 4 -21.93 -5.82 15.50
N ARG A 5 -22.43 -6.68 16.39
CA ARG A 5 -21.72 -7.02 17.64
C ARG A 5 -20.50 -7.91 17.38
N LEU A 6 -20.62 -8.81 16.39
CA LEU A 6 -19.52 -9.65 15.97
C LEU A 6 -18.37 -8.80 15.41
N TYR A 7 -18.66 -7.93 14.44
CA TYR A 7 -17.65 -7.05 13.83
C TYR A 7 -16.99 -6.15 14.87
N ARG A 8 -17.74 -5.55 15.79
CA ARG A 8 -17.16 -4.73 16.87
C ARG A 8 -16.16 -5.52 17.74
N ARG A 9 -16.48 -6.78 18.07
CA ARG A 9 -15.56 -7.63 18.83
C ARG A 9 -14.31 -7.99 18.03
N LEU A 10 -14.45 -8.27 16.75
CA LEU A 10 -13.33 -8.55 15.87
C LEU A 10 -12.42 -7.32 15.71
N TYR A 11 -12.98 -6.11 15.58
CA TYR A 11 -12.17 -4.89 15.55
C TYR A 11 -11.33 -4.71 16.82
N ILE A 12 -11.93 -4.92 18.00
CA ILE A 12 -11.21 -4.84 19.26
C ILE A 12 -10.12 -5.91 19.31
N TYR A 13 -10.42 -7.14 18.90
CA TYR A 13 -9.47 -8.23 18.83
C TYR A 13 -8.28 -7.89 17.91
N TYR A 14 -8.54 -7.46 16.70
CA TYR A 14 -7.49 -7.10 15.75
C TYR A 14 -6.67 -5.88 16.19
N PHE A 15 -7.29 -4.94 16.88
CA PHE A 15 -6.59 -3.84 17.51
C PHE A 15 -5.52 -4.33 18.49
N PHE A 16 -5.89 -5.25 19.40
CA PHE A 16 -4.93 -5.84 20.32
C PHE A 16 -3.87 -6.69 19.62
N MET A 17 -4.25 -7.47 18.60
CA MET A 17 -3.29 -8.24 17.82
C MET A 17 -2.26 -7.35 17.13
N LEU A 18 -2.67 -6.20 16.61
CA LEU A 18 -1.75 -5.22 16.01
C LEU A 18 -0.81 -4.59 17.05
N ILE A 19 -1.29 -4.30 18.26
CA ILE A 19 -0.43 -3.82 19.36
C ILE A 19 0.64 -4.86 19.68
N VAL A 20 0.26 -6.14 19.78
CA VAL A 20 1.21 -7.24 20.01
C VAL A 20 2.22 -7.32 18.88
N LEU A 21 1.79 -7.25 17.63
CA LEU A 21 2.68 -7.23 16.46
C LEU A 21 3.66 -6.06 16.54
N CYS A 22 3.16 -4.89 16.91
CA CYS A 22 3.98 -3.71 17.10
C CYS A 22 5.04 -3.87 18.21
N SER A 23 4.76 -4.62 19.25
CA SER A 23 5.76 -4.88 20.32
C SER A 23 6.94 -5.77 19.84
N TRP A 24 6.81 -6.43 18.70
CA TRP A 24 7.82 -7.34 18.14
C TRP A 24 8.69 -6.69 17.05
N VAL A 25 8.57 -5.41 16.86
CA VAL A 25 9.24 -4.68 15.77
C VAL A 25 10.76 -4.52 15.95
N SER A 26 11.29 -4.73 17.16
CA SER A 26 12.74 -4.70 17.36
C SER A 26 13.39 -5.99 16.82
N PRO A 27 14.47 -5.89 16.01
CA PRO A 27 15.23 -7.05 15.55
C PRO A 27 15.71 -7.97 16.67
N THR A 28 15.98 -7.38 17.84
CA THR A 28 16.45 -8.11 19.05
C THR A 28 15.32 -8.79 19.83
N SER A 29 14.06 -8.42 19.58
CA SER A 29 12.88 -8.94 20.28
C SER A 29 11.99 -9.83 19.40
N ALA A 30 12.47 -10.20 18.21
CA ALA A 30 11.70 -11.06 17.32
C ALA A 30 11.40 -12.41 17.99
N PRO A 31 10.13 -12.79 18.15
CA PRO A 31 9.80 -14.05 18.83
C PRO A 31 10.25 -15.26 17.99
N PRO A 32 10.49 -16.42 18.62
CA PRO A 32 10.86 -17.63 17.91
C PRO A 32 9.79 -18.05 16.91
N MET A 33 10.20 -18.72 15.84
CA MET A 33 9.32 -19.11 14.71
C MET A 33 8.00 -19.78 15.13
N PRO A 34 7.96 -20.74 16.09
CA PRO A 34 6.69 -21.33 16.51
C PRO A 34 5.70 -20.31 17.05
N LEU A 35 6.15 -19.32 17.81
CA LEU A 35 5.30 -18.28 18.37
C LEU A 35 4.75 -17.36 17.27
N ARG A 36 5.53 -17.08 16.22
CA ARG A 36 5.07 -16.34 15.04
C ARG A 36 3.97 -17.09 14.30
N LEU A 37 4.11 -18.42 14.13
CA LEU A 37 3.08 -19.25 13.50
C LEU A 37 1.79 -19.27 14.32
N VAL A 38 1.88 -19.41 15.64
CA VAL A 38 0.71 -19.33 16.53
C VAL A 38 0.03 -17.98 16.43
N TYR A 39 0.80 -16.90 16.39
CA TYR A 39 0.28 -15.56 16.22
C TYR A 39 -0.46 -15.39 14.88
N LEU A 40 0.14 -15.87 13.79
CA LEU A 40 -0.48 -15.83 12.46
C LEU A 40 -1.78 -16.62 12.42
N LEU A 41 -1.80 -17.82 12.97
CA LEU A 41 -3.03 -18.59 13.08
C LEU A 41 -4.08 -17.84 13.90
N ALA A 42 -3.70 -17.27 15.04
CA ALA A 42 -4.59 -16.45 15.86
C ALA A 42 -5.11 -15.23 15.10
N LEU A 43 -4.29 -14.59 14.26
CA LEU A 43 -4.69 -13.47 13.45
C LEU A 43 -5.70 -13.85 12.36
N VAL A 44 -5.47 -14.94 11.65
CA VAL A 44 -6.21 -15.33 10.44
C VAL A 44 -7.48 -16.12 10.77
N LEU A 45 -7.43 -17.03 11.74
CA LEU A 45 -8.53 -17.96 12.07
C LEU A 45 -9.88 -17.28 12.40
N PRO A 46 -9.95 -16.21 13.22
CA PRO A 46 -11.22 -15.55 13.51
C PRO A 46 -11.86 -14.91 12.29
N ALA A 47 -11.03 -14.34 11.38
CA ALA A 47 -11.53 -13.80 10.12
C ALA A 47 -12.10 -14.91 9.25
N ILE A 48 -11.39 -16.02 9.06
CA ILE A 48 -11.81 -17.13 8.24
C ILE A 48 -13.13 -17.72 8.74
N LEU A 49 -13.21 -17.99 10.04
CA LEU A 49 -14.34 -18.71 10.62
C LEU A 49 -15.60 -17.84 10.77
N LYS A 50 -15.45 -16.56 11.07
CA LYS A 50 -16.55 -15.68 11.46
C LYS A 50 -16.83 -14.54 10.50
N ALA A 51 -15.83 -13.98 9.86
CA ALA A 51 -15.93 -12.80 9.01
C ALA A 51 -14.83 -12.79 7.94
N PRO A 52 -14.92 -13.67 6.93
CA PRO A 52 -13.87 -13.82 5.89
C PRO A 52 -13.49 -12.49 5.22
N ASN A 53 -14.45 -11.58 5.16
CA ASN A 53 -14.27 -10.27 4.56
C ASN A 53 -13.25 -9.39 5.31
N MET A 54 -13.04 -9.63 6.60
CA MET A 54 -12.02 -8.93 7.37
C MET A 54 -10.61 -9.45 7.10
N LEU A 55 -10.47 -10.58 6.41
CA LEU A 55 -9.16 -11.14 6.14
C LEU A 55 -8.30 -10.21 5.27
N VAL A 56 -8.88 -9.62 4.24
CA VAL A 56 -8.15 -8.73 3.33
C VAL A 56 -7.59 -7.49 4.04
N PRO A 57 -8.37 -6.68 4.78
CA PRO A 57 -7.83 -5.57 5.52
C PRO A 57 -6.81 -6.02 6.58
N VAL A 58 -7.05 -7.12 7.28
CA VAL A 58 -6.12 -7.65 8.28
C VAL A 58 -4.78 -8.03 7.64
N LEU A 59 -4.80 -8.70 6.49
CA LEU A 59 -3.59 -9.07 5.77
C LEU A 59 -2.88 -7.85 5.18
N ALA A 60 -3.61 -6.88 4.63
CA ALA A 60 -3.03 -5.64 4.16
C ALA A 60 -2.27 -4.91 5.27
N CYS A 61 -2.82 -4.91 6.48
CA CYS A 61 -2.21 -4.30 7.65
C CYS A 61 -1.01 -5.07 8.14
N PHE A 62 -1.17 -6.38 8.25
CA PHE A 62 -0.09 -7.27 8.65
C PHE A 62 1.09 -7.15 7.69
N THR A 63 0.84 -7.11 6.39
CA THR A 63 1.91 -6.93 5.39
C THR A 63 2.53 -5.55 5.45
N ALA A 64 1.74 -4.50 5.67
CA ALA A 64 2.27 -3.15 5.86
C ALA A 64 3.19 -3.06 7.07
N LEU A 65 2.82 -3.68 8.20
CA LEU A 65 3.64 -3.76 9.41
C LEU A 65 4.77 -4.77 9.26
N GLY A 66 4.49 -5.94 8.70
CA GLY A 66 5.45 -7.02 8.52
C GLY A 66 6.62 -6.64 7.64
N THR A 67 6.38 -5.90 6.57
CA THR A 67 7.43 -5.37 5.69
C THR A 67 8.42 -4.49 6.47
N TYR A 68 7.99 -3.90 7.56
CA TYR A 68 8.75 -2.90 8.30
C TYR A 68 9.34 -3.38 9.62
N GLY A 69 8.90 -4.46 10.19
CA GLY A 69 9.37 -4.88 11.50
C GLY A 69 9.79 -6.33 11.60
N ILE A 70 9.04 -7.21 10.94
CA ILE A 70 9.22 -8.65 11.09
C ILE A 70 9.91 -9.25 9.86
N SER A 71 9.71 -8.67 8.68
CA SER A 71 10.17 -9.26 7.42
C SER A 71 11.53 -8.77 6.95
N CYS A 72 11.96 -7.57 7.27
CA CYS A 72 13.24 -7.02 6.79
C CYS A 72 14.46 -7.86 7.20
N SER A 73 14.33 -8.71 8.19
CA SER A 73 15.45 -9.53 8.65
C SER A 73 15.23 -11.05 8.54
N TYR A 74 14.02 -11.53 8.23
CA TYR A 74 13.68 -12.95 8.39
C TYR A 74 12.70 -13.50 7.34
N MET A 75 13.07 -13.46 6.10
CA MET A 75 12.43 -14.01 4.91
C MET A 75 11.70 -15.37 5.05
N PRO A 76 12.14 -16.36 5.87
CA PRO A 76 11.45 -17.65 5.92
C PRO A 76 10.00 -17.57 6.39
N THR A 77 9.65 -16.52 7.15
CA THR A 77 8.31 -16.40 7.72
C THR A 77 7.26 -15.99 6.68
N GLU A 78 7.64 -15.21 5.70
CA GLU A 78 6.71 -14.75 4.63
C GLU A 78 6.24 -15.90 3.76
N LYS A 79 7.12 -16.81 3.34
CA LYS A 79 6.75 -17.95 2.51
C LYS A 79 5.72 -18.85 3.18
N TRP A 80 5.80 -19.08 4.47
CA TRP A 80 4.81 -19.86 5.22
C TRP A 80 3.47 -19.15 5.38
N ILE A 81 3.48 -17.83 5.56
CA ILE A 81 2.26 -17.01 5.57
C ILE A 81 1.55 -17.16 4.23
N TYR A 82 2.28 -17.05 3.14
CA TYR A 82 1.76 -17.17 1.79
C TYR A 82 1.17 -18.53 1.53
N LEU A 83 1.86 -19.60 1.91
CA LEU A 83 1.35 -20.96 1.79
C LEU A 83 0.08 -21.17 2.63
N LEU A 84 0.03 -20.65 3.84
CA LEU A 84 -1.17 -20.72 4.68
C LEU A 84 -2.33 -19.95 4.05
N ILE A 85 -2.09 -18.74 3.54
CA ILE A 85 -3.11 -17.93 2.87
C ILE A 85 -3.60 -18.66 1.61
N VAL A 86 -2.69 -19.21 0.81
CA VAL A 86 -3.04 -19.98 -0.39
C VAL A 86 -3.88 -21.21 -0.04
N ALA A 87 -3.46 -22.00 0.96
CA ALA A 87 -4.19 -23.20 1.39
C ALA A 87 -5.59 -22.86 1.88
N VAL A 88 -5.72 -21.83 2.73
CA VAL A 88 -7.01 -21.36 3.23
C VAL A 88 -7.84 -20.77 2.09
N SER A 89 -7.23 -20.06 1.15
CA SER A 89 -7.90 -19.50 -0.02
C SER A 89 -8.51 -20.60 -0.87
N LEU A 90 -7.77 -21.64 -1.16
CA LEU A 90 -8.26 -22.79 -1.92
C LEU A 90 -9.46 -23.44 -1.22
N PHE A 91 -9.39 -23.68 0.08
CA PHE A 91 -10.49 -24.24 0.83
C PHE A 91 -11.76 -23.38 0.79
N LEU A 92 -11.63 -22.06 0.94
CA LEU A 92 -12.76 -21.12 0.92
C LEU A 92 -13.32 -20.91 -0.50
N VAL A 93 -12.47 -20.91 -1.52
CA VAL A 93 -12.90 -20.83 -2.93
C VAL A 93 -13.86 -21.97 -3.25
N PHE A 94 -13.54 -23.19 -2.86
CA PHE A 94 -14.43 -24.33 -3.10
C PHE A 94 -15.77 -24.22 -2.37
N SER A 95 -15.80 -23.63 -1.18
CA SER A 95 -17.02 -23.52 -0.38
C SER A 95 -17.94 -22.33 -0.74
N ARG A 96 -17.41 -21.29 -1.43
CA ARG A 96 -18.12 -20.00 -1.60
C ARG A 96 -18.11 -19.39 -3.01
N LEU A 97 -17.72 -20.11 -4.04
CA LEU A 97 -17.55 -19.63 -5.42
C LEU A 97 -18.72 -18.78 -5.99
N LYS A 98 -19.96 -19.03 -5.53
CA LYS A 98 -21.16 -18.32 -6.02
C LYS A 98 -21.36 -16.94 -5.37
N SER A 99 -20.85 -16.73 -4.17
CA SER A 99 -21.11 -15.52 -3.36
C SER A 99 -19.91 -14.57 -3.25
N CYS A 100 -18.77 -14.92 -3.84
CA CYS A 100 -17.54 -14.14 -3.73
C CYS A 100 -17.36 -13.14 -4.88
N GLN A 101 -16.58 -12.10 -4.63
CA GLN A 101 -16.10 -11.21 -5.69
C GLN A 101 -15.16 -11.98 -6.62
N ARG A 102 -15.27 -11.69 -7.91
CA ARG A 102 -14.32 -12.24 -8.90
C ARG A 102 -13.22 -11.22 -9.17
N PRO A 103 -11.97 -11.65 -9.30
CA PRO A 103 -10.91 -10.74 -9.76
C PRO A 103 -11.26 -10.15 -11.12
N PRO A 104 -10.82 -8.92 -11.45
CA PRO A 104 -10.93 -8.40 -12.80
C PRO A 104 -10.22 -9.32 -13.79
N ILE A 105 -10.82 -9.61 -14.94
CA ILE A 105 -10.20 -10.49 -15.93
C ILE A 105 -8.85 -9.93 -16.40
N ILE A 106 -8.73 -8.60 -16.53
CA ILE A 106 -7.48 -7.96 -16.90
C ILE A 106 -6.39 -8.18 -15.84
N PHE A 107 -6.75 -8.25 -14.56
CA PHE A 107 -5.82 -8.57 -13.48
C PHE A 107 -5.38 -10.04 -13.54
N VAL A 108 -6.30 -10.96 -13.87
CA VAL A 108 -5.95 -12.37 -14.09
C VAL A 108 -4.97 -12.53 -15.24
N VAL A 109 -5.24 -11.85 -16.37
CA VAL A 109 -4.36 -11.86 -17.56
C VAL A 109 -2.97 -11.30 -17.19
N PHE A 110 -2.91 -10.23 -16.42
CA PHE A 110 -1.65 -9.66 -15.96
C PHE A 110 -0.88 -10.63 -15.05
N CYS A 111 -1.54 -11.27 -14.09
CA CYS A 111 -0.90 -12.27 -13.23
C CYS A 111 -0.31 -13.43 -14.04
N ILE A 112 -1.09 -13.97 -14.98
CA ILE A 112 -0.62 -15.06 -15.85
C ILE A 112 0.58 -14.60 -16.69
N TYR A 113 0.52 -13.38 -17.23
CA TYR A 113 1.61 -12.83 -18.05
C TYR A 113 2.91 -12.69 -17.25
N VAL A 114 2.87 -12.08 -16.05
CA VAL A 114 4.05 -11.89 -15.20
C VAL A 114 4.67 -13.22 -14.84
N CYS A 115 3.89 -14.15 -14.27
CA CYS A 115 4.38 -15.49 -13.92
C CYS A 115 4.91 -16.27 -15.14
N PHE A 116 4.31 -16.09 -16.31
CA PHE A 116 4.77 -16.76 -17.54
C PHE A 116 6.11 -16.20 -18.03
N ILE A 117 6.30 -14.89 -17.98
CA ILE A 117 7.58 -14.28 -18.37
C ILE A 117 8.69 -14.73 -17.43
N ASP A 118 8.49 -14.69 -16.11
CA ASP A 118 9.48 -15.13 -15.15
C ASP A 118 9.81 -16.61 -15.36
N PHE A 119 8.81 -17.47 -15.59
CA PHE A 119 9.03 -18.89 -15.90
C PHE A 119 9.85 -19.12 -17.17
N ILE A 120 9.52 -18.48 -18.31
CA ILE A 120 10.28 -18.68 -19.56
C ILE A 120 11.68 -18.08 -19.51
N ARG A 121 11.93 -17.13 -18.62
CA ARG A 121 13.27 -16.56 -18.38
C ARG A 121 14.11 -17.41 -17.43
N GLY A 122 13.56 -18.51 -16.93
CA GLY A 122 14.22 -19.45 -16.03
C GLY A 122 14.35 -18.94 -14.61
N GLU A 123 13.46 -18.02 -14.21
CA GLU A 123 13.38 -17.51 -12.85
C GLU A 123 12.60 -18.51 -11.98
N GLU A 124 13.03 -18.65 -10.72
CA GLU A 124 12.14 -19.22 -9.71
C GLU A 124 11.01 -18.24 -9.42
N LEU A 125 9.92 -18.71 -8.76
CA LEU A 125 8.85 -17.82 -8.32
C LEU A 125 9.43 -16.70 -7.45
N VAL A 126 9.32 -15.47 -7.90
CA VAL A 126 9.84 -14.27 -7.24
C VAL A 126 8.74 -13.57 -6.41
N ASP A 127 9.12 -12.59 -5.62
CA ASP A 127 8.20 -11.94 -4.66
C ASP A 127 6.96 -11.33 -5.32
N ILE A 128 7.09 -10.81 -6.55
CA ILE A 128 5.95 -10.27 -7.29
C ILE A 128 4.94 -11.36 -7.64
N ASP A 129 5.37 -12.55 -8.06
CA ASP A 129 4.51 -13.67 -8.41
C ASP A 129 3.66 -14.09 -7.22
N TYR A 130 4.29 -14.30 -6.07
CA TYR A 130 3.59 -14.62 -4.82
C TYR A 130 2.57 -13.55 -4.47
N SER A 131 2.95 -12.28 -4.56
CA SER A 131 2.07 -11.16 -4.23
C SER A 131 0.85 -11.08 -5.15
N LEU A 132 1.05 -11.26 -6.44
CA LEU A 132 -0.03 -11.29 -7.43
C LEU A 132 -0.99 -12.45 -7.20
N LEU A 133 -0.46 -13.67 -6.98
CA LEU A 133 -1.26 -14.86 -6.72
C LEU A 133 -2.07 -14.71 -5.42
N ILE A 134 -1.48 -14.17 -4.35
CA ILE A 134 -2.16 -13.96 -3.08
C ILE A 134 -3.30 -12.97 -3.23
N VAL A 135 -3.07 -11.84 -3.90
CA VAL A 135 -4.11 -10.84 -4.10
C VAL A 135 -5.20 -11.37 -5.03
N LEU A 136 -4.84 -12.11 -6.08
CA LEU A 136 -5.79 -12.77 -6.96
C LEU A 136 -6.73 -13.68 -6.17
N LEU A 137 -6.19 -14.52 -5.30
CA LEU A 137 -6.96 -15.42 -4.45
C LEU A 137 -7.76 -14.65 -3.39
N SER A 138 -7.24 -13.53 -2.90
CA SER A 138 -7.90 -12.71 -1.88
C SER A 138 -9.23 -12.10 -2.35
N PHE A 139 -9.45 -11.94 -3.66
CA PHE A 139 -10.76 -11.52 -4.19
C PHE A 139 -11.88 -12.50 -3.83
N PHE A 140 -11.57 -13.79 -3.70
CA PHE A 140 -12.55 -14.82 -3.35
C PHE A 140 -12.95 -14.81 -1.86
N PHE A 141 -12.24 -14.07 -1.01
CA PHE A 141 -12.65 -13.87 0.39
C PHE A 141 -13.71 -12.79 0.55
N VAL A 142 -13.85 -11.92 -0.44
CA VAL A 142 -14.76 -10.77 -0.37
C VAL A 142 -16.13 -11.17 -0.89
N SER A 143 -17.18 -10.96 -0.09
CA SER A 143 -18.55 -11.23 -0.49
C SER A 143 -19.04 -10.19 -1.52
N LYS A 144 -19.99 -10.61 -2.37
CA LYS A 144 -20.68 -9.69 -3.29
C LYS A 144 -21.65 -8.74 -2.58
N ASN A 145 -22.12 -9.12 -1.40
CA ASN A 145 -23.10 -8.34 -0.65
C ASN A 145 -22.44 -7.15 0.05
N GLY A 146 -22.76 -5.95 -0.37
CA GLY A 146 -22.10 -4.68 -0.13
C GLY A 146 -21.98 -4.14 1.30
N TYR A 147 -22.21 -4.96 2.35
CA TYR A 147 -22.14 -4.54 3.75
C TYR A 147 -20.72 -4.15 4.24
N GLU A 148 -19.72 -4.29 3.40
CA GLU A 148 -18.31 -4.38 3.81
C GLU A 148 -17.47 -3.17 3.46
N LYS A 149 -17.99 -2.28 2.63
CA LYS A 149 -17.29 -1.08 2.18
C LYS A 149 -16.84 -0.20 3.34
N ASP A 150 -17.76 0.06 4.28
CA ASP A 150 -17.49 0.93 5.43
C ASP A 150 -16.45 0.29 6.34
N ASN A 151 -16.45 -1.05 6.43
CA ASN A 151 -15.52 -1.81 7.24
C ASN A 151 -14.09 -1.75 6.69
N TYR A 152 -13.88 -1.83 5.36
CA TYR A 152 -12.55 -1.77 4.77
C TYR A 152 -11.92 -0.38 4.92
N THR A 153 -12.66 0.66 4.53
CA THR A 153 -12.19 2.04 4.68
C THR A 153 -11.87 2.35 6.13
N LEU A 154 -12.75 1.92 7.04
CA LEU A 154 -12.58 2.09 8.47
C LEU A 154 -11.37 1.32 9.00
N THR A 155 -11.19 0.07 8.58
CA THR A 155 -10.07 -0.74 9.03
C THR A 155 -8.76 -0.09 8.60
N PHE A 156 -8.64 0.38 7.35
CA PHE A 156 -7.46 1.11 6.90
C PHE A 156 -7.22 2.39 7.69
N ILE A 157 -8.27 3.15 8.03
CA ILE A 157 -8.14 4.34 8.87
C ILE A 157 -7.63 3.96 10.25
N ILE A 158 -8.25 2.99 10.91
CA ILE A 158 -7.84 2.53 12.25
C ILE A 158 -6.38 2.09 12.24
N ILE A 159 -5.96 1.36 11.21
CA ILE A 159 -4.60 0.86 11.10
C ILE A 159 -3.62 1.98 10.89
N THR A 160 -3.95 2.95 10.05
CA THR A 160 -3.10 4.12 9.86
C THR A 160 -2.97 4.90 11.15
N VAL A 161 -4.06 5.07 11.94
CA VAL A 161 -4.01 5.69 13.27
C VAL A 161 -3.11 4.91 14.21
N ILE A 162 -3.25 3.59 14.26
CA ILE A 162 -2.45 2.75 15.14
C ILE A 162 -0.99 2.80 14.74
N LEU A 163 -0.69 2.66 13.45
CA LEU A 163 0.65 2.80 12.91
C LEU A 163 1.23 4.16 13.26
N SER A 164 0.43 5.22 13.09
CA SER A 164 0.82 6.59 13.35
C SER A 164 1.14 6.82 14.83
N LEU A 165 0.27 6.38 15.73
CA LEU A 165 0.48 6.47 17.17
C LEU A 165 1.70 5.65 17.60
N PHE A 166 1.83 4.45 17.09
CA PHE A 166 2.93 3.57 17.38
C PHE A 166 4.27 4.17 16.97
N PHE A 167 4.40 4.67 15.74
CA PHE A 167 5.62 5.31 15.27
C PHE A 167 5.91 6.62 16.00
N PHE A 168 4.89 7.37 16.39
CA PHE A 168 5.09 8.56 17.20
C PHE A 168 5.68 8.21 18.57
N ILE A 169 5.14 7.22 19.25
CA ILE A 169 5.63 6.77 20.56
C ILE A 169 7.04 6.20 20.43
N TYR A 170 7.31 5.36 19.46
CA TYR A 170 8.60 4.72 19.26
C TYR A 170 9.62 5.63 18.56
N GLY A 171 9.19 6.53 17.71
CA GLY A 171 10.08 7.53 17.10
C GLY A 171 10.76 8.43 18.10
N GLN A 172 10.30 8.43 19.36
CA GLN A 172 10.95 9.09 20.49
C GLN A 172 11.85 8.12 21.30
N SER A 173 11.88 6.83 20.98
CA SER A 173 12.68 5.85 21.70
C SER A 173 14.12 5.81 21.17
N SER A 174 15.06 5.42 22.05
CA SER A 174 16.49 5.24 21.73
C SER A 174 16.78 4.12 20.73
N ALA A 175 15.77 3.32 20.36
CA ALA A 175 15.90 2.23 19.39
C ALA A 175 15.77 2.71 17.91
N VAL A 176 15.50 3.99 17.69
CA VAL A 176 15.40 4.56 16.35
C VAL A 176 16.78 4.99 15.89
N GLU A 177 17.30 4.37 14.84
CA GLU A 177 18.50 4.87 14.18
C GLU A 177 18.20 6.23 13.55
N VAL A 178 19.01 7.22 13.94
CA VAL A 178 19.02 8.52 13.26
C VAL A 178 20.08 8.41 12.17
N SER A 179 19.66 8.43 10.91
CA SER A 179 20.62 8.47 9.79
C SER A 179 21.47 9.74 9.86
N GLU A 180 22.62 9.77 9.18
CA GLU A 180 23.48 10.95 9.04
C GLU A 180 22.71 12.19 8.54
N THR A 181 21.60 11.99 7.83
CA THR A 181 20.69 13.02 7.33
C THR A 181 19.60 13.43 8.32
N GLY A 182 19.70 13.06 9.61
CA GLY A 182 18.70 13.38 10.63
C GLY A 182 17.37 12.64 10.51
N ARG A 183 17.23 11.71 9.54
CA ARG A 183 16.02 10.87 9.40
C ARG A 183 15.90 9.91 10.57
N ARG A 184 14.76 9.94 11.21
CA ARG A 184 14.39 8.93 12.20
C ARG A 184 13.62 7.82 11.48
N SER A 185 14.20 6.64 11.42
CA SER A 185 13.56 5.53 10.74
C SER A 185 13.97 4.21 11.38
N TRP A 186 12.99 3.33 11.56
CA TRP A 186 13.23 1.92 11.92
C TRP A 186 13.43 1.08 10.69
N VAL A 187 13.02 1.62 9.55
CA VAL A 187 12.80 0.91 8.33
C VAL A 187 12.87 1.88 7.18
N ASP A 188 12.86 1.37 5.95
CA ASP A 188 12.85 2.22 4.77
C ASP A 188 11.78 3.33 4.90
N PRO A 189 12.22 4.59 5.13
CA PRO A 189 11.33 5.69 5.40
C PRO A 189 10.40 6.01 4.22
N ASN A 190 10.74 5.59 3.01
CA ASN A 190 9.92 5.85 1.85
C ASN A 190 8.68 4.94 1.83
N TYR A 191 8.86 3.64 2.12
CA TYR A 191 7.72 2.73 2.23
C TYR A 191 6.80 3.10 3.38
N PHE A 192 7.37 3.40 4.55
CA PHE A 192 6.58 3.86 5.69
C PHE A 192 5.80 5.13 5.37
N GLY A 193 6.47 6.13 4.77
CA GLY A 193 5.83 7.36 4.35
C GLY A 193 4.66 7.11 3.40
N ASN A 194 4.79 6.16 2.49
CA ASN A 194 3.71 5.82 1.56
C ASN A 194 2.51 5.18 2.26
N VAL A 195 2.72 4.27 3.22
CA VAL A 195 1.62 3.68 4.00
C VAL A 195 0.88 4.76 4.80
N CYS A 196 1.62 5.67 5.44
CA CYS A 196 1.05 6.82 6.13
C CYS A 196 0.28 7.73 5.17
N GLY A 197 0.87 8.07 4.02
CA GLY A 197 0.26 8.92 3.01
C GLY A 197 -1.05 8.33 2.47
N MET A 198 -1.08 7.03 2.17
CA MET A 198 -2.30 6.34 1.75
C MET A 198 -3.40 6.42 2.80
N GLY A 199 -3.07 6.20 4.07
CA GLY A 199 -4.02 6.31 5.17
C GLY A 199 -4.55 7.72 5.33
N VAL A 200 -3.72 8.75 5.17
CA VAL A 200 -4.13 10.15 5.17
C VAL A 200 -5.12 10.42 4.03
N VAL A 201 -4.83 9.97 2.82
CA VAL A 201 -5.71 10.15 1.65
C VAL A 201 -7.07 9.47 1.86
N LEU A 202 -7.08 8.24 2.38
CA LEU A 202 -8.31 7.52 2.73
C LEU A 202 -9.12 8.27 3.79
N ALA A 203 -8.49 8.66 4.88
CA ALA A 203 -9.13 9.38 5.97
C ALA A 203 -9.66 10.75 5.51
N TYR A 204 -8.91 11.47 4.70
CA TYR A 204 -9.33 12.74 4.12
C TYR A 204 -10.56 12.57 3.22
N ASN A 205 -10.61 11.52 2.39
CA ASN A 205 -11.81 11.18 1.63
C ASN A 205 -13.03 10.95 2.51
N VAL A 206 -12.85 10.24 3.64
CA VAL A 206 -13.95 9.97 4.59
C VAL A 206 -14.50 11.27 5.17
N VAL A 207 -13.63 12.20 5.57
CA VAL A 207 -14.02 13.49 6.16
C VAL A 207 -14.70 14.38 5.12
N VAL A 208 -14.08 14.54 3.95
CA VAL A 208 -14.55 15.49 2.92
C VAL A 208 -15.83 15.01 2.25
N ASN A 209 -15.91 13.73 1.92
CA ASN A 209 -17.06 13.15 1.23
C ASN A 209 -18.14 12.61 2.19
N LYS A 210 -17.98 12.84 3.51
CA LYS A 210 -18.91 12.41 4.56
C LYS A 210 -19.21 10.91 4.52
N LEU A 211 -18.21 10.10 4.32
CA LEU A 211 -18.35 8.64 4.22
C LEU A 211 -18.36 7.94 5.58
N ALA A 212 -18.13 8.66 6.66
CA ALA A 212 -18.12 8.11 8.01
C ALA A 212 -19.53 7.63 8.42
N PRO A 213 -19.67 6.38 8.89
CA PRO A 213 -20.96 5.82 9.30
C PRO A 213 -21.52 6.51 10.56
N ASN A 214 -20.67 7.16 11.35
CA ASN A 214 -21.06 7.93 12.53
C ASN A 214 -20.00 8.97 12.92
N ARG A 215 -20.36 9.82 13.92
CA ARG A 215 -19.48 10.90 14.39
C ARG A 215 -18.14 10.46 14.97
N TYR A 216 -18.08 9.26 15.56
CA TYR A 216 -16.82 8.76 16.13
C TYR A 216 -15.81 8.42 15.03
N PHE A 217 -16.26 7.78 13.97
CA PHE A 217 -15.42 7.49 12.81
C PHE A 217 -14.94 8.75 12.11
N ASN A 218 -15.79 9.77 12.03
CA ASN A 218 -15.35 11.05 11.50
C ASN A 218 -14.25 11.69 12.36
N LYS A 219 -14.35 11.60 13.71
CA LYS A 219 -13.28 12.06 14.61
C LYS A 219 -11.99 11.26 14.43
N ILE A 220 -12.09 9.92 14.34
CA ILE A 220 -10.94 9.06 14.06
C ILE A 220 -10.27 9.45 12.73
N ALA A 221 -11.06 9.66 11.68
CA ALA A 221 -10.54 10.08 10.39
C ALA A 221 -9.81 11.45 10.47
N ILE A 222 -10.34 12.41 11.22
CA ILE A 222 -9.68 13.71 11.44
C ILE A 222 -8.33 13.51 12.17
N ILE A 223 -8.33 12.70 13.23
CA ILE A 223 -7.10 12.38 13.98
C ILE A 223 -6.08 11.71 13.06
N THR A 224 -6.53 10.76 12.21
CA THR A 224 -5.66 10.09 11.24
C THR A 224 -5.03 11.06 10.26
N VAL A 225 -5.81 12.01 9.72
CA VAL A 225 -5.26 13.04 8.82
C VAL A 225 -4.20 13.86 9.54
N THR A 226 -4.50 14.34 10.75
CA THR A 226 -3.58 15.21 11.48
C THR A 226 -2.28 14.49 11.87
N LEU A 227 -2.39 13.33 12.50
CA LEU A 227 -1.22 12.56 12.94
C LEU A 227 -0.45 11.97 11.76
N GLY A 228 -1.14 11.48 10.74
CA GLY A 228 -0.50 10.92 9.54
C GLY A 228 0.29 11.99 8.77
N MET A 229 -0.22 13.20 8.66
CA MET A 229 0.52 14.32 8.06
C MET A 229 1.76 14.67 8.88
N LEU A 230 1.64 14.78 10.21
CA LEU A 230 2.76 15.06 11.10
C LEU A 230 3.86 13.99 10.93
N LEU A 231 3.48 12.72 10.98
CA LEU A 231 4.44 11.62 10.80
C LEU A 231 5.12 11.63 9.44
N LEU A 232 4.39 11.98 8.40
CA LEU A 232 4.92 12.04 7.05
C LEU A 232 5.98 13.14 6.92
N VAL A 233 5.78 14.26 7.58
CA VAL A 233 6.76 15.34 7.66
C VAL A 233 7.99 14.90 8.47
N MET A 234 7.78 14.34 9.67
CA MET A 234 8.87 13.83 10.51
C MET A 234 9.69 12.74 9.84
N ASN A 235 9.06 11.90 9.02
CA ASN A 235 9.72 10.86 8.25
C ASN A 235 10.51 11.39 7.05
N ALA A 236 10.29 12.64 6.65
CA ALA A 236 11.00 13.35 5.56
C ALA A 236 11.03 12.56 4.22
N SER A 237 9.98 11.80 3.90
CA SER A 237 9.84 11.10 2.62
C SER A 237 9.23 12.00 1.56
N ARG A 238 10.07 12.55 0.65
CA ARG A 238 9.65 13.48 -0.41
C ARG A 238 8.62 12.85 -1.35
N GLY A 239 8.86 11.62 -1.79
CA GLY A 239 7.97 10.91 -2.72
C GLY A 239 6.59 10.67 -2.12
N ALA A 240 6.53 10.21 -0.87
CA ALA A 240 5.27 9.99 -0.17
C ALA A 240 4.50 11.29 0.10
N PHE A 241 5.22 12.36 0.48
CA PHE A 241 4.62 13.68 0.69
C PHE A 241 4.02 14.24 -0.60
N LEU A 242 4.75 14.14 -1.72
CA LEU A 242 4.26 14.55 -3.04
C LEU A 242 3.02 13.75 -3.45
N SER A 243 3.07 12.41 -3.32
CA SER A 243 1.96 11.52 -3.68
C SER A 243 0.70 11.85 -2.88
N MET A 244 0.84 12.05 -1.57
CA MET A 244 -0.24 12.47 -0.68
C MET A 244 -0.80 13.83 -1.05
N SER A 245 0.08 14.81 -1.29
CA SER A 245 -0.34 16.20 -1.61
C SER A 245 -1.16 16.26 -2.89
N VAL A 246 -0.70 15.59 -3.96
CA VAL A 246 -1.46 15.52 -5.21
C VAL A 246 -2.78 14.79 -5.01
N ALA A 247 -2.80 13.68 -4.28
CA ALA A 247 -4.04 12.96 -4.01
C ALA A 247 -5.04 13.80 -3.21
N ILE A 248 -4.60 14.59 -2.23
CA ILE A 248 -5.47 15.53 -1.49
C ILE A 248 -6.04 16.61 -2.42
N VAL A 249 -5.25 17.17 -3.31
CA VAL A 249 -5.74 18.11 -4.33
C VAL A 249 -6.81 17.45 -5.19
N VAL A 250 -6.56 16.24 -5.67
CA VAL A 250 -7.54 15.46 -6.46
C VAL A 250 -8.84 15.24 -5.69
N VAL A 251 -8.78 14.79 -4.42
CA VAL A 251 -9.98 14.68 -3.58
C VAL A 251 -10.74 15.99 -3.50
N THR A 252 -10.03 17.08 -3.24
CA THR A 252 -10.62 18.40 -3.05
C THR A 252 -11.31 18.90 -4.32
N VAL A 253 -10.68 18.73 -5.49
CA VAL A 253 -11.21 19.12 -6.78
C VAL A 253 -12.47 18.33 -7.13
N PHE A 254 -12.40 16.99 -7.04
CA PHE A 254 -13.49 16.11 -7.46
C PHE A 254 -14.60 15.94 -6.41
N SER A 255 -14.39 16.39 -5.16
CA SER A 255 -15.42 16.32 -4.13
C SER A 255 -16.63 17.24 -4.44
N LYS A 256 -17.83 16.82 -4.02
CA LYS A 256 -19.06 17.63 -4.13
C LYS A 256 -19.16 18.74 -3.08
N VAL A 257 -18.12 19.03 -2.35
CA VAL A 257 -18.08 20.04 -1.29
C VAL A 257 -18.15 21.44 -1.90
N LYS A 258 -18.94 22.35 -1.31
CA LYS A 258 -19.07 23.75 -1.77
C LYS A 258 -17.71 24.46 -1.78
N LEU A 259 -17.48 25.30 -2.76
CA LEU A 259 -16.20 26.01 -2.97
C LEU A 259 -15.71 26.74 -1.71
N LYS A 260 -16.59 27.45 -1.02
CA LYS A 260 -16.25 28.12 0.25
C LYS A 260 -15.63 27.16 1.28
N LYS A 261 -16.15 25.94 1.37
CA LYS A 261 -15.62 24.93 2.30
C LYS A 261 -14.30 24.35 1.79
N LYS A 262 -14.13 24.19 0.47
CA LYS A 262 -12.84 23.78 -0.14
C LYS A 262 -11.76 24.82 0.18
N ILE A 263 -12.06 26.10 0.01
CA ILE A 263 -11.14 27.20 0.36
C ILE A 263 -10.82 27.17 1.86
N GLY A 264 -11.83 27.01 2.73
CA GLY A 264 -11.61 26.90 4.18
C GLY A 264 -10.70 25.74 4.56
N ILE A 265 -10.86 24.56 3.95
CA ILE A 265 -9.99 23.40 4.15
C ILE A 265 -8.57 23.71 3.66
N ALA A 266 -8.44 24.30 2.46
CA ALA A 266 -7.14 24.67 1.91
C ALA A 266 -6.40 25.68 2.80
N LEU A 267 -7.09 26.70 3.31
CA LEU A 267 -6.53 27.66 4.27
C LEU A 267 -6.11 26.99 5.59
N LEU A 268 -6.94 26.07 6.13
CA LEU A 268 -6.61 25.34 7.34
C LEU A 268 -5.37 24.47 7.16
N VAL A 269 -5.27 23.79 6.01
CA VAL A 269 -4.07 22.99 5.66
C VAL A 269 -2.85 23.89 5.51
N ALA A 270 -2.99 25.03 4.81
CA ALA A 270 -1.90 26.00 4.64
C ALA A 270 -1.43 26.55 6.00
N LEU A 271 -2.34 26.94 6.89
CA LEU A 271 -2.02 27.38 8.24
C LEU A 271 -1.33 26.28 9.06
N GLY A 272 -1.79 25.03 8.94
CA GLY A 272 -1.17 23.88 9.58
C GLY A 272 0.28 23.66 9.06
N VAL A 273 0.50 23.76 7.75
CA VAL A 273 1.81 23.68 7.13
C VAL A 273 2.73 24.82 7.61
N ILE A 274 2.23 26.06 7.64
CA ILE A 274 2.98 27.22 8.12
C ILE A 274 3.37 27.03 9.60
N ALA A 275 2.42 26.61 10.44
CA ALA A 275 2.70 26.37 11.86
C ALA A 275 3.74 25.26 12.05
N MET A 276 3.65 24.17 11.30
CA MET A 276 4.62 23.07 11.34
C MET A 276 6.01 23.54 10.85
N TYR A 277 6.06 24.38 9.81
CA TYR A 277 7.29 25.00 9.33
C TYR A 277 7.91 25.88 10.42
N SER A 278 7.12 26.73 11.06
CA SER A 278 7.59 27.62 12.15
C SER A 278 8.08 26.86 13.38
N LEU A 279 7.66 25.60 13.56
CA LEU A 279 8.11 24.71 14.64
C LEU A 279 9.33 23.86 14.24
N GLY A 280 9.92 24.08 13.09
CA GLY A 280 11.07 23.31 12.59
C GLY A 280 10.73 21.88 12.15
N ALA A 281 9.44 21.53 12.04
CA ALA A 281 9.04 20.18 11.65
C ALA A 281 9.42 19.82 10.20
N PHE A 282 9.72 20.82 9.39
CA PHE A 282 10.15 20.67 7.99
C PHE A 282 11.67 20.79 7.81
N ASP A 283 12.45 21.06 8.85
CA ASP A 283 13.87 21.38 8.69
C ASP A 283 14.61 20.27 7.95
N VAL A 284 14.47 19.00 8.39
CA VAL A 284 15.07 17.86 7.73
C VAL A 284 14.55 17.68 6.29
N LEU A 285 13.27 17.93 6.04
CA LEU A 285 12.70 17.84 4.70
C LEU A 285 13.20 18.97 3.79
N THR A 286 13.30 20.18 4.32
CA THR A 286 13.78 21.38 3.61
C THR A 286 15.27 21.28 3.29
N GLU A 287 16.07 20.87 4.27
CA GLU A 287 17.51 20.60 4.10
C GLU A 287 17.73 19.59 2.98
N ARG A 288 17.01 18.48 2.99
CA ARG A 288 17.07 17.48 1.92
C ARG A 288 16.56 17.95 0.57
N LEU A 289 15.65 18.91 0.51
CA LEU A 289 15.21 19.51 -0.75
C LEU A 289 16.25 20.48 -1.31
N MET A 290 17.08 21.09 -0.42
CA MET A 290 18.09 22.05 -0.81
C MET A 290 19.47 21.43 -1.07
N ASP A 291 19.87 20.45 -0.24
CA ASP A 291 21.21 19.86 -0.29
C ASP A 291 21.32 18.68 -1.26
N GLU A 292 20.22 18.00 -1.54
CA GLU A 292 20.25 16.84 -2.45
C GLU A 292 20.12 17.31 -3.90
N ASP A 293 21.02 16.80 -4.74
CA ASP A 293 21.00 16.96 -6.18
C ASP A 293 19.57 16.73 -6.73
N ILE A 294 19.07 17.73 -7.46
CA ILE A 294 17.75 17.71 -8.12
C ILE A 294 17.57 16.44 -8.98
N THR A 295 18.68 15.80 -9.38
CA THR A 295 18.72 14.53 -10.13
C THR A 295 18.22 13.31 -9.36
N GLY A 296 17.79 13.45 -8.09
CA GLY A 296 17.12 12.37 -7.35
C GLY A 296 18.05 11.33 -6.76
N ASN A 297 19.15 11.70 -6.14
CA ASN A 297 20.08 10.79 -5.43
C ASN A 297 20.69 9.73 -6.35
N GLY A 298 21.19 10.11 -7.52
CA GLY A 298 21.77 9.18 -8.48
C GLY A 298 20.76 8.32 -9.23
N ARG A 299 19.45 8.48 -9.01
CA ARG A 299 18.42 7.70 -9.72
C ARG A 299 18.45 7.90 -11.22
N THR A 300 18.73 9.13 -11.69
CA THR A 300 18.87 9.41 -13.12
C THR A 300 20.01 8.61 -13.76
N ILE A 301 21.10 8.38 -13.03
CA ILE A 301 22.22 7.54 -13.47
C ILE A 301 21.77 6.08 -13.57
N ILE A 302 21.08 5.59 -12.53
CA ILE A 302 20.51 4.24 -12.52
C ILE A 302 19.54 4.05 -13.69
N TRP A 303 18.60 4.97 -13.88
CA TRP A 303 17.62 4.93 -14.96
C TRP A 303 18.28 4.97 -16.32
N GLY A 304 19.29 5.84 -16.51
CA GLY A 304 20.07 5.92 -17.75
C GLY A 304 20.77 4.61 -18.08
N ALA A 305 21.49 4.03 -17.11
CA ALA A 305 22.19 2.75 -17.29
C ALA A 305 21.23 1.60 -17.60
N LYS A 306 20.13 1.48 -16.85
CA LYS A 306 19.11 0.45 -17.06
C LYS A 306 18.39 0.61 -18.40
N MET A 307 18.04 1.84 -18.77
CA MET A 307 17.41 2.11 -20.08
C MET A 307 18.37 1.82 -21.23
N GLN A 308 19.64 2.15 -21.10
CA GLN A 308 20.64 1.78 -22.11
C GLN A 308 20.77 0.26 -22.24
N GLY A 309 20.82 -0.47 -21.12
CA GLY A 309 20.80 -1.93 -21.12
C GLY A 309 19.58 -2.50 -21.84
N TYR A 310 18.39 -1.98 -21.54
CA TYR A 310 17.15 -2.37 -22.20
C TYR A 310 17.15 -2.06 -23.71
N MET A 311 17.64 -0.88 -24.12
CA MET A 311 17.71 -0.48 -25.53
C MET A 311 18.69 -1.34 -26.34
N ASN A 312 19.72 -1.91 -25.69
CA ASN A 312 20.67 -2.85 -26.31
C ASN A 312 20.10 -4.28 -26.44
N GLY A 313 19.02 -4.59 -25.76
CA GLY A 313 18.33 -5.87 -25.85
C GLY A 313 17.74 -6.13 -27.24
N ASP A 314 17.41 -7.38 -27.53
CA ASP A 314 16.77 -7.78 -28.77
C ASP A 314 15.27 -7.36 -28.80
N THR A 315 14.62 -7.58 -29.95
CA THR A 315 13.19 -7.22 -30.11
C THR A 315 12.28 -8.00 -29.17
N PHE A 316 12.60 -9.26 -28.89
CA PHE A 316 11.80 -10.09 -27.98
C PHE A 316 11.92 -9.60 -26.55
N GLU A 317 13.12 -9.24 -26.10
CA GLU A 317 13.38 -8.65 -24.79
C GLU A 317 12.67 -7.30 -24.62
N LYS A 318 12.67 -6.46 -25.64
CA LYS A 318 11.95 -5.18 -25.62
C LYS A 318 10.44 -5.35 -25.52
N LEU A 319 9.87 -6.34 -26.22
CA LEU A 319 8.42 -6.57 -26.20
C LEU A 319 7.97 -7.30 -24.93
N PHE A 320 8.70 -8.30 -24.49
CA PHE A 320 8.26 -9.24 -23.44
C PHE A 320 9.06 -9.16 -22.14
N GLY A 321 10.16 -8.39 -22.12
CA GLY A 321 11.01 -8.22 -20.95
C GLY A 321 12.10 -9.29 -20.81
N ILE A 322 12.96 -9.07 -19.83
CA ILE A 322 14.12 -9.93 -19.53
C ILE A 322 13.94 -10.78 -18.27
N GLY A 323 12.83 -10.59 -17.54
CA GLY A 323 12.56 -11.21 -16.24
C GLY A 323 13.05 -10.35 -15.07
N TYR A 324 12.43 -10.55 -13.91
CA TYR A 324 12.63 -9.74 -12.71
C TYR A 324 14.09 -9.71 -12.22
N SER A 325 14.70 -10.89 -12.00
CA SER A 325 16.06 -10.95 -11.44
C SER A 325 17.09 -10.37 -12.40
N LYS A 326 16.95 -10.63 -13.70
CA LYS A 326 17.87 -10.08 -14.72
C LYS A 326 17.77 -8.57 -14.81
N GLY A 327 16.54 -8.01 -14.71
CA GLY A 327 16.33 -6.58 -14.65
C GLY A 327 17.01 -5.93 -13.45
N PHE A 328 16.98 -6.58 -12.29
CA PHE A 328 17.65 -6.10 -11.09
C PHE A 328 19.18 -5.95 -11.27
N TYR A 329 19.82 -6.88 -11.95
CA TYR A 329 21.27 -6.86 -12.21
C TYR A 329 21.67 -6.16 -13.51
N LEU A 330 20.70 -5.74 -14.32
CA LEU A 330 20.97 -5.13 -15.62
C LEU A 330 21.82 -3.86 -15.49
N ALA A 331 22.94 -3.83 -16.20
CA ALA A 331 23.84 -2.69 -16.35
C ALA A 331 24.50 -2.15 -15.06
N ILE A 332 24.22 -2.74 -13.88
CA ILE A 332 24.79 -2.29 -12.60
C ILE A 332 25.35 -3.51 -11.87
N PRO A 333 26.68 -3.63 -11.74
CA PRO A 333 27.30 -4.69 -10.95
C PRO A 333 26.82 -4.67 -9.50
N GLY A 334 26.49 -5.84 -8.95
CA GLY A 334 25.96 -5.98 -7.59
C GLY A 334 24.44 -5.82 -7.48
N GLY A 335 23.76 -5.46 -8.56
CA GLY A 335 22.32 -5.30 -8.61
C GLY A 335 21.85 -3.99 -7.92
N PHE A 336 20.84 -3.37 -8.49
CA PHE A 336 20.18 -2.20 -7.89
C PHE A 336 18.73 -2.09 -8.38
N GLY A 337 17.81 -1.70 -7.50
CA GLY A 337 16.43 -1.46 -7.86
C GLY A 337 16.28 -0.23 -8.77
N PHE A 338 15.20 -0.19 -9.54
CA PHE A 338 14.92 0.96 -10.44
C PHE A 338 14.44 2.19 -9.66
N HIS A 339 13.85 2.00 -8.48
CA HIS A 339 13.10 3.03 -7.76
C HIS A 339 12.05 3.74 -8.63
N ASN A 340 11.48 2.99 -9.58
CA ASN A 340 10.46 3.43 -10.52
C ASN A 340 9.77 2.20 -11.14
N ASP A 341 8.51 1.94 -10.75
CA ASP A 341 7.76 0.79 -11.27
C ASP A 341 7.60 0.81 -12.79
N TYR A 342 7.44 2.00 -13.40
CA TYR A 342 7.24 2.07 -14.86
C TYR A 342 8.45 1.56 -15.62
N LEU A 343 9.65 1.96 -15.19
CA LEU A 343 10.90 1.47 -15.78
C LEU A 343 11.12 0.00 -15.45
N ALA A 344 10.81 -0.42 -14.23
CA ALA A 344 10.90 -1.81 -13.84
C ALA A 344 9.96 -2.68 -14.69
N PHE A 345 8.67 -2.34 -14.80
CA PHE A 345 7.76 -3.08 -15.68
C PHE A 345 8.19 -3.09 -17.15
N LEU A 346 8.74 -1.98 -17.63
CA LEU A 346 9.24 -1.90 -19.02
C LEU A 346 10.42 -2.84 -19.24
N VAL A 347 11.36 -2.91 -18.30
CA VAL A 347 12.58 -3.74 -18.46
C VAL A 347 12.28 -5.20 -18.14
N ASP A 348 11.62 -5.46 -17.00
CA ASP A 348 11.39 -6.83 -16.52
C ASP A 348 10.36 -7.57 -17.38
N TYR A 349 9.29 -6.88 -17.79
CA TYR A 349 8.12 -7.46 -18.48
C TYR A 349 7.84 -6.86 -19.85
N GLY A 350 8.70 -5.99 -20.36
CA GLY A 350 8.61 -5.39 -21.69
C GLY A 350 7.47 -4.40 -21.88
N VAL A 351 7.34 -3.93 -23.11
CA VAL A 351 6.24 -3.02 -23.50
C VAL A 351 4.87 -3.65 -23.20
N VAL A 352 4.71 -4.95 -23.45
CA VAL A 352 3.45 -5.66 -23.18
C VAL A 352 3.11 -5.64 -21.68
N GLY A 353 4.09 -5.93 -20.79
CA GLY A 353 3.89 -5.87 -19.35
C GLY A 353 3.50 -4.48 -18.85
N LEU A 354 4.17 -3.44 -19.38
CA LEU A 354 3.86 -2.05 -19.04
C LEU A 354 2.44 -1.65 -19.51
N ILE A 355 2.02 -2.05 -20.69
CA ILE A 355 0.66 -1.82 -21.19
C ILE A 355 -0.36 -2.53 -20.30
N LEU A 356 -0.14 -3.79 -19.95
CA LEU A 356 -1.02 -4.53 -19.06
C LEU A 356 -1.09 -3.87 -17.67
N PHE A 357 0.03 -3.37 -17.13
CA PHE A 357 0.03 -2.61 -15.88
C PHE A 357 -0.86 -1.36 -15.98
N PHE A 358 -0.74 -0.58 -17.04
CA PHE A 358 -1.64 0.57 -17.25
C PHE A 358 -3.10 0.15 -17.42
N CYS A 359 -3.38 -0.98 -18.07
CA CYS A 359 -4.73 -1.50 -18.20
C CYS A 359 -5.34 -1.88 -16.85
N ILE A 360 -4.58 -2.51 -15.94
CA ILE A 360 -5.09 -2.82 -14.60
C ILE A 360 -5.31 -1.56 -13.77
N VAL A 361 -4.44 -0.56 -13.87
CA VAL A 361 -4.60 0.73 -13.18
C VAL A 361 -5.80 1.51 -13.73
N ALA A 362 -6.05 1.46 -15.03
CA ALA A 362 -7.19 2.13 -15.68
C ALA A 362 -8.54 1.44 -15.39
N TYR A 363 -8.53 0.16 -15.03
CA TYR A 363 -9.76 -0.61 -14.81
C TYR A 363 -10.71 -0.01 -13.75
N PRO A 364 -10.27 0.42 -12.54
CA PRO A 364 -11.14 1.08 -11.58
C PRO A 364 -11.74 2.41 -12.10
N LEU A 365 -11.02 3.16 -12.95
CA LEU A 365 -11.55 4.39 -13.57
C LEU A 365 -12.75 4.10 -14.46
N LYS A 366 -12.68 3.02 -15.26
CA LYS A 366 -13.81 2.54 -16.07
C LYS A 366 -15.03 2.25 -15.20
N LEU A 367 -14.83 1.61 -14.04
CA LEU A 367 -15.92 1.26 -13.13
C LEU A 367 -16.64 2.49 -12.56
N VAL A 368 -15.90 3.57 -12.27
CA VAL A 368 -16.46 4.79 -11.68
C VAL A 368 -16.83 5.85 -12.69
N ALA A 369 -16.71 5.58 -13.99
CA ALA A 369 -17.00 6.53 -15.06
C ALA A 369 -18.40 7.15 -14.94
N ASN A 370 -19.38 6.36 -14.51
CA ASN A 370 -20.77 6.78 -14.31
C ASN A 370 -21.16 6.94 -12.82
N SER A 371 -20.19 6.95 -11.90
CA SER A 371 -20.43 7.01 -10.45
C SER A 371 -19.80 8.24 -9.80
N PRO A 372 -20.40 9.42 -9.87
CA PRO A 372 -19.82 10.68 -9.35
C PRO A 372 -19.49 10.64 -7.85
N SER A 373 -20.16 9.80 -7.08
CA SER A 373 -19.92 9.65 -5.64
C SER A 373 -18.65 8.89 -5.30
N LYS A 374 -18.22 7.98 -6.19
CA LYS A 374 -17.04 7.13 -6.00
C LYS A 374 -15.79 7.71 -6.65
N ARG A 375 -15.96 8.57 -7.66
CA ARG A 375 -14.83 9.17 -8.40
C ARG A 375 -13.77 9.79 -7.50
N PRO A 376 -14.11 10.64 -6.52
CA PRO A 376 -13.09 11.33 -5.73
C PRO A 376 -12.14 10.35 -5.03
N ILE A 377 -12.68 9.31 -4.40
CA ILE A 377 -11.88 8.33 -3.67
C ILE A 377 -11.04 7.47 -4.61
N VAL A 378 -11.63 6.96 -5.69
CA VAL A 378 -10.93 6.08 -6.62
C VAL A 378 -9.82 6.83 -7.36
N ILE A 379 -10.12 8.02 -7.91
CA ILE A 379 -9.14 8.81 -8.66
C ILE A 379 -8.00 9.27 -7.75
N SER A 380 -8.29 9.69 -6.52
CA SER A 380 -7.24 10.14 -5.59
C SER A 380 -6.31 9.02 -5.14
N LEU A 381 -6.85 7.83 -4.88
CA LEU A 381 -6.03 6.67 -4.51
C LEU A 381 -5.18 6.18 -5.67
N LEU A 382 -5.73 6.20 -6.90
CA LEU A 382 -4.96 5.89 -8.10
C LEU A 382 -3.88 6.94 -8.35
N ALA A 383 -4.19 8.24 -8.21
CA ALA A 383 -3.19 9.29 -8.33
C ALA A 383 -2.06 9.12 -7.31
N PHE A 384 -2.41 8.78 -6.05
CA PHE A 384 -1.42 8.47 -5.04
C PHE A 384 -0.49 7.34 -5.47
N ILE A 385 -1.05 6.19 -5.87
CA ILE A 385 -0.27 5.02 -6.29
C ILE A 385 0.60 5.34 -7.50
N LEU A 386 0.06 6.00 -8.53
CA LEU A 386 0.80 6.33 -9.74
C LEU A 386 2.01 7.22 -9.46
N ILE A 387 1.87 8.24 -8.61
CA ILE A 387 3.00 9.09 -8.24
C ILE A 387 4.00 8.34 -7.36
N CYS A 388 3.51 7.51 -6.45
CA CYS A 388 4.35 6.64 -5.65
C CYS A 388 5.23 5.72 -6.52
N SER A 389 4.65 5.13 -7.56
CA SER A 389 5.33 4.29 -8.54
C SER A 389 6.40 5.01 -9.38
N MET A 390 6.36 6.35 -9.45
CA MET A 390 7.43 7.15 -10.08
C MET A 390 8.67 7.29 -9.19
N THR A 391 8.51 7.12 -7.88
CA THR A 391 9.56 7.41 -6.90
C THR A 391 10.05 6.17 -6.15
N LEU A 392 9.37 5.04 -6.33
CA LEU A 392 9.65 3.74 -5.73
C LEU A 392 9.22 2.61 -6.65
N GLU A 393 9.45 1.37 -6.22
CA GLU A 393 9.05 0.13 -6.88
C GLU A 393 8.07 -0.67 -6.01
N PRO A 394 6.94 -0.09 -5.61
CA PRO A 394 6.04 -0.77 -4.70
C PRO A 394 5.41 -2.02 -5.30
N PHE A 395 5.17 -2.06 -6.61
CA PHE A 395 4.51 -3.16 -7.29
C PHE A 395 5.49 -4.21 -7.79
N THR A 396 6.54 -3.82 -8.49
CA THR A 396 7.54 -4.75 -9.04
C THR A 396 8.38 -5.40 -7.96
N TYR A 397 8.67 -4.71 -6.87
CA TYR A 397 9.33 -5.31 -5.70
C TYR A 397 8.43 -6.28 -4.92
N GLY A 398 7.25 -6.61 -5.46
CA GLY A 398 6.32 -7.58 -4.87
C GLY A 398 5.78 -7.19 -3.50
N ARG A 399 5.70 -5.88 -3.20
CA ARG A 399 5.17 -5.40 -1.92
C ARG A 399 3.67 -5.66 -1.85
N LEU A 400 3.28 -6.73 -1.22
CA LEU A 400 1.91 -7.20 -1.10
C LEU A 400 0.93 -6.12 -0.62
N THR A 401 1.37 -5.20 0.24
CA THR A 401 0.59 -4.05 0.71
C THR A 401 0.02 -3.20 -0.43
N TYR A 402 0.80 -2.91 -1.46
CA TYR A 402 0.35 -2.07 -2.58
C TYR A 402 -0.62 -2.81 -3.50
N TRP A 403 -0.42 -4.09 -3.69
CA TRP A 403 -1.36 -4.94 -4.40
C TRP A 403 -2.70 -5.05 -3.67
N TYR A 404 -2.69 -5.09 -2.33
CA TYR A 404 -3.90 -4.97 -1.52
C TYR A 404 -4.56 -3.59 -1.61
N PHE A 405 -3.78 -2.51 -1.69
CA PHE A 405 -4.33 -1.18 -1.94
C PHE A 405 -5.00 -1.10 -3.30
N TYR A 406 -4.38 -1.67 -4.35
CA TYR A 406 -5.03 -1.79 -5.65
C TYR A 406 -6.35 -2.59 -5.56
N MET A 407 -6.33 -3.74 -4.91
CA MET A 407 -7.54 -4.52 -4.66
C MET A 407 -8.62 -3.69 -3.94
N LEU A 408 -8.26 -2.94 -2.90
CA LEU A 408 -9.18 -2.04 -2.20
C LEU A 408 -9.80 -1.02 -3.15
N ILE A 409 -9.01 -0.41 -4.04
CA ILE A 409 -9.51 0.56 -5.02
C ILE A 409 -10.53 -0.11 -5.97
N VAL A 410 -10.24 -1.30 -6.45
CA VAL A 410 -11.17 -2.08 -7.30
C VAL A 410 -12.47 -2.37 -6.55
N LEU A 411 -12.37 -2.80 -5.28
CA LEU A 411 -13.53 -3.09 -4.46
C LEU A 411 -14.36 -1.81 -4.22
N LEU A 412 -13.73 -0.70 -3.86
CA LEU A 412 -14.40 0.60 -3.70
C LEU A 412 -15.09 1.06 -4.99
N ALA A 413 -14.50 0.79 -6.15
CA ALA A 413 -15.09 1.14 -7.44
C ALA A 413 -16.31 0.29 -7.78
N ARG A 414 -16.33 -1.00 -7.39
CA ARG A 414 -17.41 -1.95 -7.70
C ARG A 414 -18.64 -1.79 -6.82
N TRP A 415 -18.48 -1.32 -5.58
CA TRP A 415 -19.61 -1.28 -4.66
C TRP A 415 -20.67 -0.26 -5.05
N ASP A 416 -21.88 -0.75 -5.26
CA ASP A 416 -23.02 0.12 -5.44
C ASP A 416 -23.53 0.63 -4.08
N HIS A 417 -23.84 1.90 -4.03
CA HIS A 417 -24.61 2.46 -2.92
C HIS A 417 -26.06 2.01 -3.14
N THR A 418 -26.47 0.93 -2.50
CA THR A 418 -27.89 0.66 -2.23
C THR A 418 -28.35 1.50 -1.08
#